data_d512727124171757c1b1e8c5338dc64e
#
_entry.id   d512727124171757c1b1e8c5338dc64e
#
_cell.length_a   1.000
_cell.length_b   1.000
_cell.length_c   1.000
_cell.angle_alpha   90.00
_cell.angle_beta   90.00
_cell.angle_gamma   90.00
#
_symmetry.space_group_name_H-M   'P 1'
#
loop_
_entity.id
_entity.type
_entity.pdbx_description
1 polymer ?
#
loop_
_entity_poly.entity_id
_entity_poly.type
_entity_poly.pdbx_seq_one_letter_code
_entity_poly.pdbx_strand_id
1 'polypeptide(L)'
;MVQTFSGGMKRRLMIARALLHRPKILFLDEPTVGLDPQVRRRIWELVRRLSSDGLTVLLTTHYIEEAEALCQRVAILDKGRLIALDTPQALCQGLGEYVVEWEENDRLNNRFFPERSNAAQFCSSLAVAATIRHSNLEDVFVELTGRKVVER
;
A
#
# COMPACT_ATOMS: atom_id res chain seq x y z
N MET A 1 -24.48 -16.28 -19.54
CA MET A 1 -24.69 -16.05 -18.09
C MET A 1 -23.51 -15.35 -17.37
N VAL A 2 -22.23 -15.59 -17.66
CA VAL A 2 -21.11 -14.85 -17.04
C VAL A 2 -21.03 -13.38 -17.49
N GLN A 3 -21.61 -13.04 -18.62
CA GLN A 3 -21.64 -11.67 -19.17
C GLN A 3 -22.43 -10.67 -18.32
N THR A 4 -23.35 -11.15 -17.46
CA THR A 4 -24.18 -10.33 -16.56
C THR A 4 -23.55 -10.09 -15.19
N PHE A 5 -22.37 -10.66 -14.91
CA PHE A 5 -21.71 -10.50 -13.64
C PHE A 5 -21.09 -9.12 -13.48
N SER A 6 -21.23 -8.52 -12.30
CA SER A 6 -20.48 -7.33 -11.93
C SER A 6 -18.97 -7.60 -11.93
N GLY A 7 -18.15 -6.54 -12.01
CA GLY A 7 -16.69 -6.68 -11.95
C GLY A 7 -16.21 -7.48 -10.73
N GLY A 8 -16.76 -7.19 -9.56
CA GLY A 8 -16.46 -7.92 -8.34
C GLY A 8 -16.90 -9.38 -8.34
N MET A 9 -18.03 -9.71 -8.97
CA MET A 9 -18.46 -11.11 -9.14
C MET A 9 -17.52 -11.88 -10.05
N LYS A 10 -17.11 -11.25 -11.17
CA LYS A 10 -16.12 -11.84 -12.08
C LYS A 10 -14.79 -12.10 -11.36
N ARG A 11 -14.29 -11.14 -10.58
CA ARG A 11 -13.03 -11.28 -9.85
C ARG A 11 -13.11 -12.42 -8.83
N ARG A 12 -14.16 -12.49 -8.03
CA ARG A 12 -14.37 -13.60 -7.08
C ARG A 12 -14.47 -14.96 -7.78
N LEU A 13 -15.14 -15.04 -8.92
CA LEU A 13 -15.22 -16.27 -9.70
C LEU A 13 -13.83 -16.70 -10.22
N MET A 14 -13.00 -15.76 -10.68
CA MET A 14 -11.64 -16.06 -11.11
C MET A 14 -10.78 -16.61 -9.97
N ILE A 15 -10.84 -16.00 -8.78
CA ILE A 15 -10.14 -16.48 -7.59
C ILE A 15 -10.66 -17.87 -7.22
N ALA A 16 -11.97 -18.09 -7.15
CA ALA A 16 -12.56 -19.38 -6.84
C ALA A 16 -12.12 -20.47 -7.82
N ARG A 17 -12.05 -20.16 -9.12
CA ARG A 17 -11.56 -21.07 -10.15
C ARG A 17 -10.09 -21.43 -9.95
N ALA A 18 -9.25 -20.46 -9.59
CA ALA A 18 -7.84 -20.71 -9.32
C ALA A 18 -7.62 -21.63 -8.10
N LEU A 19 -8.53 -21.59 -7.12
CA LEU A 19 -8.47 -22.39 -5.91
C LEU A 19 -8.95 -23.85 -6.07
N LEU A 20 -9.64 -24.18 -7.17
CA LEU A 20 -10.18 -25.54 -7.39
C LEU A 20 -9.10 -26.63 -7.31
N HIS A 21 -7.89 -26.31 -7.73
CA HIS A 21 -6.77 -27.26 -7.74
C HIS A 21 -5.95 -27.26 -6.45
N ARG A 22 -6.41 -26.59 -5.39
CA ARG A 22 -5.74 -26.44 -4.09
C ARG A 22 -4.26 -26.05 -4.24
N PRO A 23 -3.95 -24.95 -4.91
CA PRO A 23 -2.58 -24.51 -5.12
C PRO A 23 -1.90 -24.16 -3.79
N LYS A 24 -0.57 -24.24 -3.75
CA LYS A 24 0.22 -23.75 -2.62
C LYS A 24 0.54 -22.25 -2.74
N ILE A 25 0.50 -21.72 -3.97
CA ILE A 25 0.80 -20.33 -4.29
C ILE A 25 -0.29 -19.80 -5.23
N LEU A 26 -0.82 -18.63 -4.92
CA LEU A 26 -1.79 -17.90 -5.74
C LEU A 26 -1.16 -16.58 -6.20
N PHE A 27 -1.18 -16.34 -7.51
CA PHE A 27 -0.77 -15.05 -8.09
C PHE A 27 -2.01 -14.22 -8.39
N LEU A 28 -2.03 -13.00 -7.89
CA LEU A 28 -3.10 -12.02 -8.12
C LEU A 28 -2.50 -10.77 -8.75
N ASP A 29 -2.84 -10.53 -10.01
CA ASP A 29 -2.43 -9.33 -10.71
C ASP A 29 -3.53 -8.29 -10.63
N GLU A 30 -3.23 -7.16 -9.95
CA GLU A 30 -4.13 -6.03 -9.75
C GLU A 30 -5.54 -6.47 -9.29
N PRO A 31 -5.68 -7.19 -8.14
CA PRO A 31 -6.92 -7.90 -7.83
C PRO A 31 -8.13 -7.00 -7.61
N THR A 32 -7.95 -5.72 -7.29
CA THR A 32 -9.06 -4.82 -6.94
C THR A 32 -9.21 -3.62 -7.86
N VAL A 33 -8.43 -3.56 -8.93
CA VAL A 33 -8.55 -2.48 -9.91
C VAL A 33 -9.94 -2.39 -10.51
N GLY A 34 -10.50 -1.17 -10.56
CA GLY A 34 -11.82 -0.90 -11.13
C GLY A 34 -13.00 -1.40 -10.27
N LEU A 35 -12.76 -1.77 -9.03
CA LEU A 35 -13.81 -2.16 -8.08
C LEU A 35 -14.16 -1.00 -7.15
N ASP A 36 -15.44 -0.92 -6.79
CA ASP A 36 -15.90 0.01 -5.76
C ASP A 36 -15.29 -0.34 -4.38
N PRO A 37 -15.22 0.63 -3.43
CA PRO A 37 -14.57 0.43 -2.14
C PRO A 37 -15.16 -0.73 -1.31
N GLN A 38 -16.46 -0.99 -1.39
CA GLN A 38 -17.08 -2.07 -0.64
C GLN A 38 -16.66 -3.44 -1.19
N VAL A 39 -16.66 -3.58 -2.52
CA VAL A 39 -16.22 -4.82 -3.18
C VAL A 39 -14.74 -5.04 -2.99
N ARG A 40 -13.92 -3.98 -3.04
CA ARG A 40 -12.48 -4.03 -2.74
C ARG A 40 -12.24 -4.64 -1.34
N ARG A 41 -12.89 -4.12 -0.31
CA ARG A 41 -12.78 -4.64 1.06
C ARG A 41 -13.13 -6.13 1.17
N ARG A 42 -14.18 -6.58 0.46
CA ARG A 42 -14.55 -8.01 0.43
C ARG A 42 -13.49 -8.89 -0.23
N ILE A 43 -12.80 -8.40 -1.26
CA ILE A 43 -11.67 -9.11 -1.86
C ILE A 43 -10.50 -9.16 -0.87
N TRP A 44 -10.20 -8.07 -0.18
CA TRP A 44 -9.16 -8.04 0.85
C TRP A 44 -9.43 -9.04 1.98
N GLU A 45 -10.65 -9.11 2.47
CA GLU A 45 -11.06 -10.11 3.48
C GLU A 45 -10.86 -11.54 2.96
N LEU A 46 -11.21 -11.79 1.71
CA LEU A 46 -11.00 -13.11 1.09
C LEU A 46 -9.50 -13.45 1.02
N VAL A 47 -8.67 -12.53 0.55
CA VAL A 47 -7.21 -12.73 0.44
C VAL A 47 -6.59 -12.99 1.82
N ARG A 48 -6.98 -12.21 2.85
CA ARG A 48 -6.51 -12.42 4.23
C ARG A 48 -6.87 -13.80 4.75
N ARG A 49 -8.10 -14.26 4.55
CA ARG A 49 -8.53 -15.62 4.95
C ARG A 49 -7.70 -16.69 4.26
N LEU A 50 -7.53 -16.59 2.95
CA LEU A 50 -6.72 -17.55 2.19
C LEU A 50 -5.28 -17.62 2.69
N SER A 51 -4.67 -16.46 2.99
CA SER A 51 -3.33 -16.38 3.56
C SER A 51 -3.28 -16.99 4.98
N SER A 52 -4.29 -16.73 5.82
CA SER A 52 -4.38 -17.30 7.17
C SER A 52 -4.58 -18.82 7.14
N ASP A 53 -5.23 -19.36 6.09
CA ASP A 53 -5.40 -20.79 5.86
C ASP A 53 -4.14 -21.46 5.29
N GLY A 54 -3.03 -20.72 5.19
CA GLY A 54 -1.72 -21.24 4.78
C GLY A 54 -1.42 -21.15 3.28
N LEU A 55 -2.27 -20.47 2.50
CA LEU A 55 -2.00 -20.21 1.09
C LEU A 55 -0.99 -19.07 0.95
N THR A 56 0.11 -19.30 0.23
CA THR A 56 1.01 -18.20 -0.15
C THR A 56 0.37 -17.37 -1.25
N VAL A 57 0.19 -16.07 -1.02
CA VAL A 57 -0.36 -15.15 -2.02
C VAL A 57 0.72 -14.17 -2.45
N LEU A 58 0.99 -14.11 -3.75
CA LEU A 58 1.77 -13.04 -4.37
C LEU A 58 0.82 -12.15 -5.15
N LEU A 59 0.73 -10.87 -4.78
CA LEU A 59 -0.11 -9.91 -5.50
C LEU A 59 0.74 -8.77 -6.06
N THR A 60 0.31 -8.24 -7.20
CA THR A 60 0.77 -6.95 -7.71
C THR A 60 -0.32 -5.93 -7.52
N THR A 61 0.04 -4.70 -7.18
CA THR A 61 -0.89 -3.58 -7.06
C THR A 61 -0.16 -2.25 -7.22
N HIS A 62 -0.87 -1.24 -7.69
CA HIS A 62 -0.46 0.15 -7.59
C HIS A 62 -1.21 0.90 -6.49
N TYR A 63 -2.15 0.24 -5.80
CA TYR A 63 -2.79 0.79 -4.60
C TYR A 63 -1.94 0.48 -3.37
N ILE A 64 -1.26 1.48 -2.87
CA ILE A 64 -0.36 1.33 -1.71
C ILE A 64 -1.10 0.85 -0.47
N GLU A 65 -2.32 1.35 -0.25
CA GLU A 65 -3.21 0.89 0.83
C GLU A 65 -3.48 -0.62 0.77
N GLU A 66 -3.58 -1.20 -0.43
CA GLU A 66 -3.77 -2.64 -0.60
C GLU A 66 -2.54 -3.42 -0.14
N ALA A 67 -1.34 -2.94 -0.48
CA ALA A 67 -0.10 -3.53 -0.04
C ALA A 67 0.06 -3.47 1.48
N GLU A 68 -0.23 -2.32 2.10
CA GLU A 68 -0.21 -2.15 3.57
C GLU A 68 -1.24 -3.06 4.26
N ALA A 69 -2.45 -3.15 3.70
CA ALA A 69 -3.53 -3.90 4.32
C ALA A 69 -3.37 -5.41 4.23
N LEU A 70 -2.71 -5.93 3.19
CA LEU A 70 -2.71 -7.35 2.87
C LEU A 70 -1.34 -8.03 2.99
N CYS A 71 -0.26 -7.29 2.75
CA CYS A 71 1.05 -7.91 2.55
C CYS A 71 1.86 -7.97 3.85
N GLN A 72 2.42 -9.14 4.14
CA GLN A 72 3.41 -9.31 5.21
C GLN A 72 4.76 -8.75 4.79
N ARG A 73 5.09 -8.79 3.50
CA ARG A 73 6.28 -8.20 2.90
C ARG A 73 5.91 -7.51 1.60
N VAL A 74 6.54 -6.38 1.35
CA VAL A 74 6.33 -5.56 0.15
C VAL A 74 7.63 -5.42 -0.60
N ALA A 75 7.57 -5.67 -1.90
CA ALA A 75 8.65 -5.42 -2.85
C ALA A 75 8.32 -4.15 -3.65
N ILE A 76 9.15 -3.13 -3.55
CA ILE A 76 9.03 -1.91 -4.35
C ILE A 76 9.87 -2.08 -5.62
N LEU A 77 9.19 -1.96 -6.77
CA LEU A 77 9.80 -2.08 -8.09
C LEU A 77 9.75 -0.72 -8.81
N ASP A 78 10.88 -0.25 -9.30
CA ASP A 78 10.95 0.89 -10.21
C ASP A 78 11.86 0.58 -11.39
N LYS A 79 11.42 0.93 -12.60
CA LYS A 79 12.14 0.72 -13.88
C LYS A 79 12.72 -0.69 -14.04
N GLY A 80 11.93 -1.70 -13.62
CA GLY A 80 12.33 -3.11 -13.72
C GLY A 80 13.37 -3.56 -12.69
N ARG A 81 13.66 -2.75 -11.67
CA ARG A 81 14.60 -3.07 -10.59
C ARG A 81 13.86 -3.17 -9.26
N LEU A 82 14.27 -4.13 -8.45
CA LEU A 82 13.85 -4.22 -7.06
C LEU A 82 14.60 -3.15 -6.25
N ILE A 83 13.85 -2.17 -5.73
CA ILE A 83 14.41 -1.05 -4.96
C ILE A 83 14.45 -1.36 -3.47
N ALA A 84 13.38 -1.97 -2.95
CA ALA A 84 13.27 -2.35 -1.54
C ALA A 84 12.43 -3.61 -1.39
N LEU A 85 12.68 -4.38 -0.33
CA LEU A 85 11.91 -5.57 0.02
C LEU A 85 11.97 -5.78 1.53
N ASP A 86 10.88 -5.49 2.22
CA ASP A 86 10.74 -5.74 3.66
C ASP A 86 9.26 -5.73 4.07
N THR A 87 8.99 -5.81 5.38
CA THR A 87 7.66 -5.56 5.93
C THR A 87 7.27 -4.09 5.75
N PRO A 88 5.99 -3.75 5.58
CA PRO A 88 5.53 -2.37 5.51
C PRO A 88 6.09 -1.51 6.65
N GLN A 89 6.06 -2.03 7.86
CA GLN A 89 6.54 -1.33 9.04
C GLN A 89 8.05 -1.06 8.99
N ALA A 90 8.87 -2.04 8.61
CA ALA A 90 10.32 -1.85 8.51
C ALA A 90 10.71 -0.83 7.44
N LEU A 91 9.99 -0.83 6.31
CA LEU A 91 10.18 0.17 5.25
C LEU A 91 9.90 1.58 5.75
N CYS A 92 8.78 1.79 6.47
CA CYS A 92 8.45 3.09 7.06
C CYS A 92 9.46 3.51 8.12
N GLN A 93 9.89 2.60 9.00
CA GLN A 93 10.90 2.87 10.02
C GLN A 93 12.26 3.27 9.42
N GLY A 94 12.62 2.66 8.28
CA GLY A 94 13.85 3.00 7.55
C GLY A 94 13.86 4.44 7.01
N LEU A 95 12.69 5.02 6.73
CA LEU A 95 12.53 6.41 6.32
C LEU A 95 12.44 7.36 7.51
N GLY A 96 11.76 6.95 8.55
CA GLY A 96 11.40 7.69 9.74
C GLY A 96 9.95 7.43 10.10
N GLU A 97 9.65 7.12 11.35
CA GLU A 97 8.32 6.72 11.80
C GLU A 97 7.29 7.86 11.72
N TYR A 98 7.77 9.11 11.82
CA TYR A 98 6.94 10.32 11.78
C TYR A 98 7.35 11.22 10.64
N VAL A 99 6.36 11.86 10.03
CA VAL A 99 6.55 12.90 9.02
C VAL A 99 5.87 14.19 9.48
N VAL A 100 6.58 15.29 9.30
CA VAL A 100 6.02 16.64 9.43
C VAL A 100 5.78 17.17 8.03
N GLU A 101 4.56 17.59 7.77
CA GLU A 101 4.14 18.20 6.50
C GLU A 101 3.75 19.66 6.74
N TRP A 102 4.23 20.56 5.87
CA TRP A 102 3.86 21.96 5.90
C TRP A 102 3.82 22.54 4.49
N GLU A 103 3.03 23.57 4.32
CA GLU A 103 2.95 24.30 3.07
C GLU A 103 3.72 25.62 3.19
N GLU A 104 4.62 25.86 2.23
CA GLU A 104 5.40 27.08 2.14
C GLU A 104 5.61 27.46 0.68
N ASN A 105 5.26 28.69 0.30
CA ASN A 105 5.33 29.22 -1.07
C ASN A 105 4.56 28.34 -2.09
N ASP A 106 3.33 27.95 -1.76
CA ASP A 106 2.46 27.05 -2.56
C ASP A 106 3.10 25.67 -2.85
N ARG A 107 4.03 25.24 -2.00
CA ARG A 107 4.66 23.93 -2.08
C ARG A 107 4.45 23.15 -0.80
N LEU A 108 4.00 21.90 -0.97
CA LEU A 108 3.95 20.95 0.12
C LEU A 108 5.36 20.40 0.36
N ASN A 109 5.87 20.62 1.57
CA ASN A 109 7.14 20.11 2.04
C ASN A 109 6.91 19.02 3.09
N ASN A 110 7.84 18.09 3.19
CA ASN A 110 7.81 17.05 4.20
C ASN A 110 9.22 16.81 4.79
N ARG A 111 9.25 16.31 6.02
CA ARG A 111 10.48 15.89 6.68
C ARG A 111 10.21 14.73 7.61
N PHE A 112 11.05 13.69 7.55
CA PHE A 112 10.90 12.48 8.31
C PHE A 112 11.73 12.51 9.59
N PHE A 113 11.18 11.87 10.64
CA PHE A 113 11.80 11.81 11.96
C PHE A 113 11.63 10.42 12.56
N PRO A 114 12.65 9.88 13.25
CA PRO A 114 12.54 8.58 13.91
C PRO A 114 11.60 8.62 15.13
N GLU A 115 11.48 9.78 15.79
CA GLU A 115 10.70 9.93 17.02
C GLU A 115 9.72 11.10 16.93
N ARG A 116 8.55 10.95 17.56
CA ARG A 116 7.51 11.98 17.61
C ARG A 116 7.98 13.26 18.32
N SER A 117 8.83 13.12 19.32
CA SER A 117 9.44 14.24 20.07
C SER A 117 10.22 15.16 19.15
N ASN A 118 11.06 14.59 18.28
CA ASN A 118 11.86 15.34 17.30
C ASN A 118 10.96 16.02 16.25
N ALA A 119 9.93 15.31 15.78
CA ALA A 119 8.93 15.85 14.87
C ALA A 119 8.18 17.04 15.51
N ALA A 120 7.77 16.92 16.76
CA ALA A 120 7.08 17.98 17.50
C ALA A 120 7.96 19.21 17.71
N GLN A 121 9.24 19.02 18.05
CA GLN A 121 10.18 20.12 18.20
C GLN A 121 10.38 20.87 16.88
N PHE A 122 10.57 20.13 15.78
CA PHE A 122 10.67 20.73 14.46
C PHE A 122 9.40 21.46 14.06
N CYS A 123 8.23 20.85 14.24
CA CYS A 123 6.94 21.48 13.96
C CYS A 123 6.77 22.81 14.72
N SER A 124 7.18 22.86 16.00
CA SER A 124 7.12 24.08 16.83
C SER A 124 8.09 25.17 16.39
N SER A 125 9.12 24.84 15.62
CA SER A 125 10.09 25.80 15.07
C SER A 125 9.64 26.45 13.76
N LEU A 126 8.60 25.91 13.12
CA LEU A 126 8.07 26.45 11.87
C LEU A 126 7.19 27.67 12.15
N ALA A 127 7.30 28.66 11.27
CA ALA A 127 6.46 29.87 11.31
C ALA A 127 5.10 29.68 10.60
N VAL A 128 4.84 28.50 10.06
CA VAL A 128 3.63 28.13 9.31
C VAL A 128 2.93 26.94 9.96
N ALA A 129 1.67 26.76 9.63
CA ALA A 129 0.93 25.57 10.09
C ALA A 129 1.55 24.29 9.53
N ALA A 130 1.75 23.30 10.40
CA ALA A 130 2.33 22.02 10.05
C ALA A 130 1.57 20.88 10.70
N THR A 131 1.56 19.72 10.07
CA THR A 131 0.89 18.51 10.56
C THR A 131 1.91 17.41 10.82
N ILE A 132 1.74 16.69 11.94
CA ILE A 132 2.54 15.52 12.26
C ILE A 132 1.66 14.27 12.09
N ARG A 133 2.12 13.31 11.31
CA ARG A 133 1.48 11.99 11.17
C ARG A 133 2.52 10.87 11.17
N HIS A 134 2.07 9.63 11.26
CA HIS A 134 2.93 8.49 10.96
C HIS A 134 3.26 8.44 9.46
N SER A 135 4.47 8.01 9.14
CA SER A 135 4.85 7.69 7.76
C SER A 135 4.13 6.42 7.29
N ASN A 136 3.91 6.30 6.00
CA ASN A 136 3.26 5.17 5.36
C ASN A 136 4.07 4.69 4.13
N LEU A 137 3.63 3.62 3.49
CA LEU A 137 4.31 3.08 2.30
C LEU A 137 4.30 4.05 1.11
N GLU A 138 3.33 4.97 1.03
CA GLU A 138 3.32 5.99 -0.02
C GLU A 138 4.52 6.92 0.12
N ASP A 139 4.81 7.36 1.35
CA ASP A 139 5.99 8.17 1.65
C ASP A 139 7.27 7.44 1.22
N VAL A 140 7.38 6.16 1.58
CA VAL A 140 8.53 5.32 1.20
C VAL A 140 8.65 5.22 -0.32
N PHE A 141 7.54 4.98 -1.02
CA PHE A 141 7.54 4.87 -2.47
C PHE A 141 7.97 6.17 -3.14
N VAL A 142 7.41 7.30 -2.70
CA VAL A 142 7.75 8.64 -3.23
C VAL A 142 9.23 8.96 -3.01
N GLU A 143 9.73 8.71 -1.81
CA GLU A 143 11.13 9.02 -1.47
C GLU A 143 12.11 8.15 -2.27
N LEU A 144 11.85 6.84 -2.37
CA LEU A 144 12.74 5.92 -3.08
C LEU A 144 12.70 6.07 -4.60
N THR A 145 11.56 6.49 -5.17
CA THR A 145 11.38 6.57 -6.63
C THR A 145 11.41 8.00 -7.17
N GLY A 146 11.25 9.00 -6.30
CA GLY A 146 11.09 10.41 -6.68
C GLY A 146 9.78 10.69 -7.43
N ARG A 147 8.78 9.80 -7.34
CA ARG A 147 7.50 9.88 -8.07
C ARG A 147 6.34 9.97 -7.10
N LYS A 148 5.47 10.98 -7.27
CA LYS A 148 4.18 10.99 -6.58
C LYS A 148 3.25 9.93 -7.20
N VAL A 149 2.55 9.18 -6.34
CA VAL A 149 1.50 8.26 -6.78
C VAL A 149 0.34 9.10 -7.30
N VAL A 150 0.05 8.97 -8.60
CA VAL A 150 -1.12 9.61 -9.20
C VAL A 150 -2.25 8.60 -9.17
N GLU A 151 -3.18 8.77 -8.25
CA GLU A 151 -4.47 8.07 -8.31
C GLU A 151 -5.22 8.52 -9.58
N ARG A 152 -5.53 7.57 -10.45
CA ARG A 152 -6.41 7.76 -11.61
C ARG A 152 -7.77 7.16 -11.33
#